data_4797c2a2c8d7774b0b161e2664886beb
#
_entry.id   4797c2a2c8d7774b0b161e2664886beb
#
_cell.length_a   1.000
_cell.length_b   1.000
_cell.length_c   1.000
_cell.angle_alpha   90.00
_cell.angle_beta   90.00
_cell.angle_gamma   90.00
#
_symmetry.space_group_name_H-M   'P 1'
#
loop_
_entity.id
_entity.type
_entity.pdbx_description
1 polymer ?
#
loop_
_entity_poly.entity_id
_entity_poly.type
_entity_poly.pdbx_seq_one_letter_code
_entity_poly.pdbx_strand_id
1 'polypeptide(L)'
;MILKSARLIATDDESNEIIERLRSEGVYGQEDKELLLMNIVLVSSAEGVAKLPDVLSKNSLAKRNIIIKTNPSLEIDNDINYYSALSFFHGADPYEEIKSLLCFIRTNEDTNRNIAFDEYEIFTLTKGRNMISTASYSYKENVDKAINELKKIKLHNNHKYVLLFTYKHNINGTGLDMLSVSNYLDMFPENATVYLNIQESSVNQVTLLTSISI
;
A
#
# COMPACT_ATOMS: atom_id res chain seq x y z
N MET A 1 -9.35 -13.67 2.38
CA MET A 1 -8.48 -13.86 1.20
C MET A 1 -7.08 -13.40 1.55
N ILE A 2 -6.06 -14.17 1.21
CA ILE A 2 -4.67 -14.00 1.68
C ILE A 2 -3.85 -13.39 0.54
N LEU A 3 -2.97 -12.43 0.85
CA LEU A 3 -2.00 -11.86 -0.09
C LEU A 3 -1.07 -12.95 -0.60
N LYS A 4 -0.96 -13.12 -1.92
CA LYS A 4 -0.19 -14.21 -2.57
C LYS A 4 1.03 -13.71 -3.35
N SER A 5 0.98 -12.48 -3.85
CA SER A 5 2.02 -11.90 -4.70
C SER A 5 3.21 -11.34 -3.94
N ALA A 6 3.11 -11.20 -2.62
CA ALA A 6 4.19 -10.64 -1.80
C ALA A 6 4.61 -11.59 -0.69
N ARG A 7 5.93 -11.64 -0.46
CA ARG A 7 6.55 -12.29 0.70
C ARG A 7 6.92 -11.25 1.71
N LEU A 8 6.45 -11.42 2.96
CA LEU A 8 6.91 -10.64 4.10
C LEU A 8 8.15 -11.28 4.73
N ILE A 9 9.17 -10.47 4.97
CA ILE A 9 10.44 -10.91 5.53
C ILE A 9 10.78 -9.97 6.69
N ALA A 10 11.02 -10.53 7.87
CA ALA A 10 11.53 -9.80 9.02
C ALA A 10 13.06 -9.83 9.05
N THR A 11 13.67 -8.73 9.48
CA THR A 11 15.13 -8.66 9.71
C THR A 11 15.50 -8.72 11.17
N ASP A 12 14.55 -8.50 12.08
CA ASP A 12 14.72 -8.46 13.54
C ASP A 12 13.44 -8.93 14.25
N ASP A 13 13.53 -9.07 15.59
CA ASP A 13 12.44 -9.62 16.41
C ASP A 13 11.17 -8.75 16.36
N GLU A 14 11.31 -7.43 16.45
CA GLU A 14 10.17 -6.51 16.41
C GLU A 14 9.43 -6.59 15.06
N SER A 15 10.16 -6.61 13.96
CA SER A 15 9.55 -6.79 12.63
C SER A 15 8.91 -8.18 12.48
N ASN A 16 9.47 -9.22 13.14
CA ASN A 16 8.86 -10.54 13.15
C ASN A 16 7.54 -10.58 13.94
N GLU A 17 7.45 -9.88 15.08
CA GLU A 17 6.20 -9.75 15.84
C GLU A 17 5.08 -9.14 14.99
N ILE A 18 5.39 -8.12 14.19
CA ILE A 18 4.44 -7.52 13.26
C ILE A 18 3.93 -8.58 12.26
N ILE A 19 4.83 -9.37 11.67
CA ILE A 19 4.44 -10.41 10.69
C ILE A 19 3.56 -11.48 11.33
N GLU A 20 3.91 -11.96 12.52
CA GLU A 20 3.13 -12.98 13.22
C GLU A 20 1.73 -12.45 13.59
N ARG A 21 1.62 -11.19 13.99
CA ARG A 21 0.33 -10.56 14.24
C ARG A 21 -0.52 -10.46 12.95
N LEU A 22 0.07 -10.06 11.82
CA LEU A 22 -0.61 -10.04 10.52
C LEU A 22 -1.10 -11.43 10.10
N ARG A 23 -0.32 -12.48 10.39
CA ARG A 23 -0.73 -13.88 10.16
C ARG A 23 -1.90 -14.29 11.05
N SER A 24 -1.83 -13.98 12.34
CA SER A 24 -2.89 -14.33 13.28
C SER A 24 -4.23 -13.66 12.96
N GLU A 25 -4.19 -12.47 12.39
CA GLU A 25 -5.38 -11.72 11.93
C GLU A 25 -5.84 -12.13 10.51
N GLY A 26 -5.16 -13.07 9.85
CA GLY A 26 -5.51 -13.53 8.50
C GLY A 26 -5.29 -12.49 7.39
N VAL A 27 -4.48 -11.46 7.66
CA VAL A 27 -4.08 -10.45 6.67
C VAL A 27 -3.00 -11.00 5.74
N TYR A 28 -2.08 -11.78 6.28
CA TYR A 28 -1.00 -12.43 5.57
C TYR A 28 -1.01 -13.94 5.84
N GLY A 29 -0.63 -14.73 4.85
CA GLY A 29 -0.57 -16.19 4.96
C GLY A 29 0.62 -16.77 4.20
N GLN A 30 0.48 -18.00 3.72
CA GLN A 30 1.51 -18.63 2.93
C GLN A 30 1.49 -18.05 1.50
N GLU A 31 2.65 -17.57 1.06
CA GLU A 31 2.82 -17.07 -0.30
C GLU A 31 2.67 -18.19 -1.35
N ASP A 32 2.20 -17.82 -2.51
CA ASP A 32 2.25 -18.67 -3.70
C ASP A 32 3.54 -18.36 -4.47
N LYS A 33 4.45 -19.34 -4.51
CA LYS A 33 5.77 -19.15 -5.15
C LYS A 33 5.70 -18.86 -6.65
N GLU A 34 4.65 -19.32 -7.31
CA GLU A 34 4.44 -19.07 -8.75
C GLU A 34 3.93 -17.67 -9.02
N LEU A 35 3.26 -17.06 -8.03
CA LEU A 35 2.71 -15.70 -8.10
C LEU A 35 3.58 -14.64 -7.42
N LEU A 36 4.72 -15.02 -6.86
CA LEU A 36 5.57 -14.13 -6.09
C LEU A 36 6.17 -13.04 -6.98
N LEU A 37 5.74 -11.80 -6.79
CA LEU A 37 6.18 -10.62 -7.54
C LEU A 37 7.15 -9.75 -6.74
N MET A 38 6.98 -9.69 -5.41
CA MET A 38 7.77 -8.80 -4.56
C MET A 38 8.13 -9.42 -3.21
N ASN A 39 9.24 -8.96 -2.65
CA ASN A 39 9.55 -9.07 -1.23
C ASN A 39 9.19 -7.75 -0.54
N ILE A 40 8.53 -7.83 0.61
CA ILE A 40 8.32 -6.71 1.53
C ILE A 40 9.14 -7.02 2.77
N VAL A 41 10.24 -6.30 2.95
CA VAL A 41 11.20 -6.52 4.03
C VAL A 41 10.96 -5.49 5.13
N LEU A 42 10.60 -5.96 6.32
CA LEU A 42 10.38 -5.10 7.49
C LEU A 42 11.67 -4.95 8.29
N VAL A 43 11.95 -3.71 8.70
CA VAL A 43 13.17 -3.33 9.43
C VAL A 43 12.79 -2.40 10.58
N SER A 44 13.08 -2.81 11.82
CA SER A 44 12.75 -2.05 13.04
C SER A 44 13.99 -1.54 13.79
N SER A 45 15.17 -2.12 13.54
CA SER A 45 16.40 -1.85 14.28
C SER A 45 17.63 -1.65 13.40
N ALA A 46 18.70 -1.06 13.95
CA ALA A 46 19.99 -0.95 13.28
C ALA A 46 20.62 -2.33 12.96
N GLU A 47 20.39 -3.32 13.84
CA GLU A 47 20.79 -4.72 13.57
C GLU A 47 20.05 -5.29 12.37
N GLY A 48 18.74 -5.01 12.26
CA GLY A 48 17.93 -5.38 11.09
C GLY A 48 18.45 -4.74 9.81
N VAL A 49 18.84 -3.47 9.86
CA VAL A 49 19.47 -2.78 8.70
C VAL A 49 20.74 -3.49 8.26
N ALA A 50 21.62 -3.89 9.20
CA ALA A 50 22.86 -4.60 8.90
C ALA A 50 22.63 -5.96 8.21
N LYS A 51 21.47 -6.60 8.42
CA LYS A 51 21.10 -7.88 7.81
C LYS A 51 20.51 -7.74 6.40
N LEU A 52 20.13 -6.53 5.96
CA LEU A 52 19.46 -6.32 4.68
C LEU A 52 20.20 -6.92 3.47
N PRO A 53 21.52 -6.74 3.27
CA PRO A 53 22.21 -7.29 2.12
C PRO A 53 22.07 -8.81 2.02
N ASP A 54 22.22 -9.49 3.15
CA ASP A 54 22.10 -10.94 3.24
C ASP A 54 20.66 -11.42 2.95
N VAL A 55 19.68 -10.71 3.53
CA VAL A 55 18.25 -11.03 3.35
C VAL A 55 17.85 -10.86 1.89
N LEU A 56 18.24 -9.77 1.25
CA LEU A 56 17.93 -9.50 -0.14
C LEU A 56 18.60 -10.50 -1.08
N SER A 57 19.87 -10.87 -0.83
CA SER A 57 20.59 -11.84 -1.63
C SER A 57 19.96 -13.25 -1.58
N LYS A 58 19.52 -13.68 -0.39
CA LYS A 58 18.89 -14.99 -0.17
C LYS A 58 17.47 -15.08 -0.76
N ASN A 59 16.81 -13.94 -0.98
CA ASN A 59 15.43 -13.87 -1.45
C ASN A 59 15.32 -13.27 -2.87
N SER A 60 16.28 -13.59 -3.73
CA SER A 60 16.39 -13.03 -5.08
C SER A 60 15.33 -13.52 -6.09
N LEU A 61 14.43 -14.42 -5.70
CA LEU A 61 13.38 -14.96 -6.59
C LEU A 61 12.33 -13.90 -6.95
N ALA A 62 12.05 -12.95 -6.05
CA ALA A 62 11.10 -11.90 -6.34
C ALA A 62 11.71 -10.84 -7.26
N LYS A 63 10.92 -10.34 -8.19
CA LYS A 63 11.33 -9.31 -9.16
C LYS A 63 11.63 -7.97 -8.51
N ARG A 64 11.08 -7.72 -7.35
CA ARG A 64 11.11 -6.40 -6.66
C ARG A 64 11.28 -6.56 -5.15
N ASN A 65 11.92 -5.58 -4.55
CA ASN A 65 12.06 -5.46 -3.11
C ASN A 65 11.48 -4.12 -2.64
N ILE A 66 10.66 -4.15 -1.61
CA ILE A 66 10.16 -2.99 -0.88
C ILE A 66 10.66 -3.13 0.55
N ILE A 67 11.44 -2.18 1.02
CA ILE A 67 11.93 -2.14 2.39
C ILE A 67 11.05 -1.17 3.17
N ILE A 68 10.45 -1.62 4.26
CA ILE A 68 9.62 -0.80 5.13
C ILE A 68 10.32 -0.61 6.47
N LYS A 69 10.67 0.64 6.78
CA LYS A 69 11.18 1.03 8.10
C LYS A 69 10.01 1.24 9.03
N THR A 70 9.91 0.46 10.07
CA THR A 70 8.92 0.67 11.13
C THR A 70 9.35 1.78 12.09
N ASN A 71 10.66 1.99 12.22
CA ASN A 71 11.24 3.13 12.93
C ASN A 71 11.77 4.16 11.89
N PRO A 72 11.16 5.35 11.78
CA PRO A 72 11.55 6.36 10.80
C PRO A 72 12.96 6.91 10.99
N SER A 73 13.53 6.79 12.20
CA SER A 73 14.89 7.25 12.51
C SER A 73 16.00 6.36 11.95
N LEU A 74 15.65 5.17 11.44
CA LEU A 74 16.65 4.28 10.85
C LEU A 74 17.17 4.85 9.54
N GLU A 75 18.49 4.83 9.39
CA GLU A 75 19.14 5.12 8.11
C GLU A 75 19.44 3.81 7.39
N ILE A 76 19.11 3.76 6.11
CA ILE A 76 19.45 2.65 5.21
C ILE A 76 20.44 3.19 4.21
N ASP A 77 21.57 2.48 4.08
CA ASP A 77 22.64 2.86 3.16
C ASP A 77 22.13 2.93 1.72
N ASN A 78 22.55 3.96 0.99
CA ASN A 78 22.21 4.15 -0.41
C ASN A 78 22.83 3.10 -1.34
N ASP A 79 23.90 2.44 -0.89
CA ASP A 79 24.58 1.40 -1.66
C ASP A 79 23.82 0.07 -1.69
N ILE A 80 22.78 -0.08 -0.85
CA ILE A 80 21.89 -1.24 -0.92
C ILE A 80 21.04 -1.13 -2.19
N ASN A 81 21.21 -2.08 -3.09
CA ASN A 81 20.46 -2.16 -4.33
C ASN A 81 19.00 -2.58 -4.05
N TYR A 82 18.16 -1.64 -3.70
CA TYR A 82 16.73 -1.81 -3.50
C TYR A 82 15.94 -0.82 -4.36
N TYR A 83 14.72 -1.18 -4.71
CA TYR A 83 13.87 -0.34 -5.53
C TYR A 83 13.05 0.68 -4.74
N SER A 84 12.71 0.34 -3.49
CA SER A 84 11.83 1.16 -2.65
C SER A 84 12.23 1.05 -1.19
N ALA A 85 12.34 2.20 -0.50
CA ALA A 85 12.44 2.26 0.95
C ALA A 85 11.31 3.14 1.48
N LEU A 86 10.44 2.57 2.29
CA LEU A 86 9.26 3.23 2.81
C LEU A 86 9.41 3.49 4.30
N SER A 87 8.86 4.59 4.75
CA SER A 87 8.63 4.91 6.15
C SER A 87 7.23 5.49 6.32
N PHE A 88 6.73 5.52 7.55
CA PHE A 88 5.42 6.09 7.83
C PHE A 88 5.55 7.50 8.40
N PHE A 89 4.45 8.26 8.31
CA PHE A 89 4.41 9.59 8.92
C PHE A 89 4.63 9.51 10.42
N HIS A 90 5.22 10.56 10.98
CA HIS A 90 5.49 10.62 12.42
C HIS A 90 4.20 10.45 13.23
N GLY A 91 4.24 9.55 14.22
CA GLY A 91 3.09 9.23 15.05
C GLY A 91 2.09 8.22 14.45
N ALA A 92 2.30 7.76 13.21
CA ALA A 92 1.54 6.64 12.69
C ALA A 92 1.91 5.33 13.41
N ASP A 93 0.93 4.45 13.59
CA ASP A 93 1.18 3.08 14.07
C ASP A 93 1.72 2.25 12.91
N PRO A 94 2.99 1.80 12.94
CA PRO A 94 3.58 1.04 11.83
C PRO A 94 2.79 -0.23 11.49
N TYR A 95 2.21 -0.90 12.48
CA TYR A 95 1.41 -2.09 12.27
C TYR A 95 0.14 -1.79 11.43
N GLU A 96 -0.62 -0.76 11.82
CA GLU A 96 -1.84 -0.40 11.12
C GLU A 96 -1.55 0.12 9.70
N GLU A 97 -0.48 0.86 9.50
CA GLU A 97 -0.06 1.32 8.16
C GLU A 97 0.39 0.16 7.26
N ILE A 98 1.18 -0.79 7.79
CA ILE A 98 1.57 -2.01 7.06
C ILE A 98 0.34 -2.82 6.71
N LYS A 99 -0.56 -3.05 7.66
CA LYS A 99 -1.82 -3.76 7.44
C LYS A 99 -2.66 -3.10 6.34
N SER A 100 -2.79 -1.79 6.38
CA SER A 100 -3.53 -1.01 5.37
C SER A 100 -2.88 -1.11 3.98
N LEU A 101 -1.54 -1.02 3.91
CA LEU A 101 -0.79 -1.19 2.66
C LEU A 101 -0.97 -2.61 2.09
N LEU A 102 -0.88 -3.65 2.92
CA LEU A 102 -1.08 -5.03 2.48
C LEU A 102 -2.52 -5.29 2.02
N CYS A 103 -3.50 -4.72 2.71
CA CYS A 103 -4.89 -4.77 2.27
C CYS A 103 -5.08 -4.06 0.93
N PHE A 104 -4.43 -2.92 0.71
CA PHE A 104 -4.43 -2.20 -0.55
C PHE A 104 -3.82 -3.06 -1.68
N ILE A 105 -2.62 -3.65 -1.47
CA ILE A 105 -1.97 -4.52 -2.45
C ILE A 105 -2.86 -5.72 -2.77
N ARG A 106 -3.39 -6.40 -1.76
CA ARG A 106 -4.29 -7.55 -1.90
C ARG A 106 -5.55 -7.22 -2.71
N THR A 107 -6.16 -6.07 -2.45
CA THR A 107 -7.36 -5.65 -3.18
C THR A 107 -7.07 -5.50 -4.67
N ASN A 108 -5.85 -5.13 -5.04
CA ASN A 108 -5.43 -5.07 -6.44
C ASN A 108 -5.11 -6.44 -7.07
N GLU A 109 -4.94 -7.50 -6.28
CA GLU A 109 -4.80 -8.89 -6.77
C GLU A 109 -6.15 -9.50 -7.18
N ASP A 110 -7.24 -9.06 -6.56
CA ASP A 110 -8.61 -9.56 -6.79
C ASP A 110 -9.24 -8.94 -8.04
N THR A 111 -9.35 -9.70 -9.08
CA THR A 111 -9.35 -9.28 -10.45
C THR A 111 -10.68 -9.26 -11.19
N ASN A 112 -11.53 -8.27 -10.97
CA ASN A 112 -12.38 -7.76 -12.05
C ASN A 112 -12.15 -6.24 -12.15
N ARG A 113 -11.12 -5.86 -12.89
CA ARG A 113 -10.66 -4.46 -12.97
C ARG A 113 -11.41 -3.71 -14.05
N ASN A 114 -12.08 -2.64 -13.71
CA ASN A 114 -12.66 -1.72 -14.69
C ASN A 114 -11.62 -0.67 -15.16
N ILE A 115 -10.74 -0.25 -14.24
CA ILE A 115 -9.58 0.61 -14.53
C ILE A 115 -8.40 -0.02 -13.79
N ALA A 116 -7.35 -0.40 -14.48
CA ALA A 116 -6.25 -1.17 -13.91
C ALA A 116 -5.22 -0.25 -13.24
N PHE A 117 -4.88 -0.59 -12.00
CA PHE A 117 -3.68 -0.17 -11.31
C PHE A 117 -2.81 -1.42 -11.16
N ASP A 118 -1.70 -1.47 -11.85
CA ASP A 118 -0.87 -2.64 -11.90
C ASP A 118 0.33 -2.58 -10.92
N GLU A 119 1.08 -3.67 -10.86
CA GLU A 119 2.28 -3.76 -10.02
C GLU A 119 3.36 -2.72 -10.39
N TYR A 120 3.42 -2.33 -11.67
CA TYR A 120 4.36 -1.32 -12.13
C TYR A 120 4.05 0.05 -11.54
N GLU A 121 2.78 0.38 -11.42
CA GLU A 121 2.32 1.63 -10.80
C GLU A 121 2.61 1.66 -9.30
N ILE A 122 2.44 0.51 -8.59
CA ILE A 122 2.84 0.39 -7.18
C ILE A 122 4.35 0.71 -7.04
N PHE A 123 5.19 0.15 -7.91
CA PHE A 123 6.62 0.41 -7.85
C PHE A 123 6.99 1.83 -8.26
N THR A 124 6.31 2.40 -9.25
CA THR A 124 6.52 3.80 -9.63
C THR A 124 6.14 4.75 -8.50
N LEU A 125 5.07 4.44 -7.77
CA LEU A 125 4.62 5.18 -6.60
C LEU A 125 5.64 5.12 -5.46
N THR A 126 6.22 3.95 -5.22
CA THR A 126 7.09 3.67 -4.07
C THR A 126 8.58 3.75 -4.38
N LYS A 127 8.97 3.96 -5.65
CA LYS A 127 10.38 4.00 -6.06
C LYS A 127 11.17 5.06 -5.31
N GLY A 128 12.34 4.66 -4.78
CA GLY A 128 13.21 5.52 -4.00
C GLY A 128 12.82 5.54 -2.52
N ARG A 129 13.14 6.63 -1.84
CA ARG A 129 12.78 6.84 -0.43
C ARG A 129 11.49 7.61 -0.35
N ASN A 130 10.51 7.06 0.34
CA ASN A 130 9.19 7.68 0.45
C ASN A 130 8.62 7.55 1.87
N MET A 131 7.87 8.54 2.29
CA MET A 131 6.89 8.38 3.38
C MET A 131 5.54 8.04 2.76
N ILE A 132 4.85 7.07 3.36
CA ILE A 132 3.53 6.63 2.91
C ILE A 132 2.51 6.70 4.03
N SER A 133 1.26 6.88 3.65
CA SER A 133 0.09 6.75 4.53
C SER A 133 -1.09 6.25 3.73
N THR A 134 -1.98 5.52 4.40
CA THR A 134 -3.17 4.94 3.79
C THR A 134 -4.40 5.32 4.60
N ALA A 135 -5.40 5.91 3.95
CA ALA A 135 -6.69 6.22 4.55
C ALA A 135 -7.80 5.49 3.80
N SER A 136 -8.66 4.77 4.53
CA SER A 136 -9.71 3.96 3.94
C SER A 136 -11.05 4.22 4.62
N TYR A 137 -12.09 4.42 3.83
CA TYR A 137 -13.45 4.68 4.31
C TYR A 137 -14.46 3.80 3.58
N SER A 138 -15.23 3.06 4.35
CA SER A 138 -16.30 2.22 3.81
C SER A 138 -17.57 3.04 3.55
N TYR A 139 -18.34 2.63 2.54
CA TYR A 139 -19.65 3.20 2.26
C TYR A 139 -20.70 2.09 2.05
N LYS A 140 -21.99 2.41 2.21
CA LYS A 140 -23.08 1.42 2.03
C LYS A 140 -23.77 1.61 0.67
N GLU A 141 -24.42 2.73 0.49
CA GLU A 141 -25.29 3.00 -0.68
C GLU A 141 -24.70 4.06 -1.61
N ASN A 142 -23.97 5.03 -1.05
CA ASN A 142 -23.39 6.13 -1.82
C ASN A 142 -21.96 6.41 -1.36
N VAL A 143 -21.09 6.60 -2.33
CA VAL A 143 -19.66 6.89 -2.15
C VAL A 143 -19.39 8.25 -1.52
N ASP A 144 -20.34 9.22 -1.60
CA ASP A 144 -20.17 10.60 -1.15
C ASP A 144 -19.71 10.71 0.31
N LYS A 145 -20.23 9.83 1.19
CA LYS A 145 -19.82 9.84 2.61
C LYS A 145 -18.34 9.53 2.76
N ALA A 146 -17.86 8.54 2.05
CA ALA A 146 -16.44 8.17 2.07
C ALA A 146 -15.56 9.25 1.44
N ILE A 147 -15.99 9.85 0.33
CA ILE A 147 -15.31 10.98 -0.30
C ILE A 147 -15.27 12.18 0.63
N ASN A 148 -16.32 12.49 1.37
CA ASN A 148 -16.34 13.59 2.32
C ASN A 148 -15.37 13.39 3.50
N GLU A 149 -15.12 12.15 3.91
CA GLU A 149 -14.05 11.86 4.88
C GLU A 149 -12.66 12.09 4.25
N LEU A 150 -12.44 11.65 3.02
CA LEU A 150 -11.18 11.89 2.30
C LEU A 150 -10.90 13.37 2.04
N LYS A 151 -11.93 14.20 1.84
CA LYS A 151 -11.80 15.67 1.67
C LYS A 151 -11.21 16.38 2.89
N LYS A 152 -11.22 15.73 4.06
CA LYS A 152 -10.57 16.28 5.27
C LYS A 152 -9.04 16.11 5.23
N ILE A 153 -8.54 15.25 4.35
CA ILE A 153 -7.09 15.02 4.17
C ILE A 153 -6.54 16.15 3.32
N LYS A 154 -5.51 16.81 3.82
CA LYS A 154 -4.84 17.89 3.10
C LYS A 154 -4.02 17.32 1.95
N LEU A 155 -4.36 17.69 0.74
CA LEU A 155 -3.62 17.34 -0.47
C LEU A 155 -2.50 18.35 -0.75
N HIS A 156 -1.37 17.89 -1.29
CA HIS A 156 -0.19 18.73 -1.50
C HIS A 156 0.36 18.54 -2.92
N ASN A 157 1.00 19.60 -3.44
CA ASN A 157 1.76 19.54 -4.68
C ASN A 157 2.93 18.55 -4.58
N ASN A 158 3.34 17.99 -5.70
CA ASN A 158 4.47 17.08 -5.84
C ASN A 158 4.36 15.76 -5.05
N HIS A 159 3.19 15.47 -4.48
CA HIS A 159 2.92 14.18 -3.90
C HIS A 159 2.33 13.23 -4.95
N LYS A 160 2.47 11.94 -4.69
CA LYS A 160 1.86 10.87 -5.48
C LYS A 160 0.71 10.28 -4.68
N TYR A 161 -0.39 10.02 -5.35
CA TYR A 161 -1.60 9.49 -4.76
C TYR A 161 -2.10 8.29 -5.54
N VAL A 162 -2.65 7.30 -4.85
CA VAL A 162 -3.48 6.28 -5.46
C VAL A 162 -4.86 6.36 -4.84
N LEU A 163 -5.85 6.53 -5.67
CA LEU A 163 -7.25 6.54 -5.29
C LEU A 163 -7.91 5.25 -5.80
N LEU A 164 -8.25 4.37 -4.86
CA LEU A 164 -8.85 3.09 -5.14
C LEU A 164 -10.31 3.09 -4.69
N PHE A 165 -11.22 2.91 -5.63
CA PHE A 165 -12.64 2.67 -5.37
C PHE A 165 -12.95 1.18 -5.52
N THR A 166 -13.47 0.57 -4.47
CA THR A 166 -14.02 -0.79 -4.54
C THR A 166 -15.52 -0.75 -4.34
N TYR A 167 -16.23 -1.59 -5.09
CA TYR A 167 -17.68 -1.70 -5.00
C TYR A 167 -18.12 -3.16 -5.07
N LYS A 168 -19.23 -3.46 -4.38
CA LYS A 168 -19.91 -4.75 -4.51
C LYS A 168 -20.76 -4.73 -5.77
N HIS A 169 -20.70 -5.81 -6.52
CA HIS A 169 -21.68 -6.00 -7.57
C HIS A 169 -23.09 -6.04 -6.98
N ASN A 170 -23.95 -5.14 -7.43
CA ASN A 170 -25.34 -5.07 -6.99
C ASN A 170 -26.23 -4.82 -8.23
N ILE A 171 -27.36 -5.55 -8.29
CA ILE A 171 -28.36 -5.42 -9.34
C ILE A 171 -28.91 -3.99 -9.42
N ASN A 172 -28.92 -3.25 -8.31
CA ASN A 172 -29.43 -1.88 -8.21
C ASN A 172 -28.37 -0.79 -8.47
N GLY A 173 -27.18 -1.18 -8.93
CA GLY A 173 -26.07 -0.26 -9.18
C GLY A 173 -24.92 -0.39 -8.17
N THR A 174 -23.79 0.24 -8.51
CA THR A 174 -22.54 0.10 -7.73
C THR A 174 -22.50 1.01 -6.49
N GLY A 175 -23.42 1.95 -6.34
CA GLY A 175 -23.30 3.05 -5.37
C GLY A 175 -22.16 4.03 -5.67
N LEU A 176 -21.47 3.82 -6.78
CA LEU A 176 -20.36 4.66 -7.24
C LEU A 176 -20.89 5.74 -8.17
N ASP A 177 -20.99 6.96 -7.67
CA ASP A 177 -21.32 8.12 -8.48
C ASP A 177 -20.06 8.69 -9.15
N MET A 178 -19.95 8.53 -10.47
CA MET A 178 -18.80 9.02 -11.22
C MET A 178 -18.66 10.53 -11.22
N LEU A 179 -19.75 11.28 -11.02
CA LEU A 179 -19.69 12.74 -10.87
C LEU A 179 -18.99 13.12 -9.55
N SER A 180 -19.33 12.44 -8.46
CA SER A 180 -18.67 12.64 -7.18
C SER A 180 -17.18 12.26 -7.21
N VAL A 181 -16.84 11.18 -7.94
CA VAL A 181 -15.44 10.78 -8.17
C VAL A 181 -14.69 11.86 -8.95
N SER A 182 -15.26 12.36 -10.07
CA SER A 182 -14.66 13.42 -10.87
C SER A 182 -14.45 14.70 -10.07
N ASN A 183 -15.47 15.14 -9.34
CA ASN A 183 -15.39 16.34 -8.49
C ASN A 183 -14.31 16.21 -7.38
N TYR A 184 -14.05 14.99 -6.90
CA TYR A 184 -12.97 14.77 -5.94
C TYR A 184 -11.60 14.78 -6.62
N LEU A 185 -11.47 14.21 -7.83
CA LEU A 185 -10.23 14.27 -8.61
C LEU A 185 -9.83 15.71 -8.95
N ASP A 186 -10.79 16.58 -9.23
CA ASP A 186 -10.55 18.00 -9.50
C ASP A 186 -9.99 18.79 -8.29
N MET A 187 -10.04 18.19 -7.09
CA MET A 187 -9.43 18.79 -5.89
C MET A 187 -7.94 18.53 -5.75
N PHE A 188 -7.38 17.59 -6.52
CA PHE A 188 -5.95 17.31 -6.45
C PHE A 188 -5.15 18.48 -7.06
N PRO A 189 -4.02 18.85 -6.45
CA PRO A 189 -3.16 19.89 -6.99
C PRO A 189 -2.63 19.56 -8.39
N GLU A 190 -2.43 20.55 -9.24
CA GLU A 190 -1.98 20.39 -10.64
C GLU A 190 -0.67 19.59 -10.77
N ASN A 191 0.24 19.75 -9.81
CA ASN A 191 1.53 19.06 -9.80
C ASN A 191 1.52 17.74 -9.01
N ALA A 192 0.34 17.26 -8.60
CA ALA A 192 0.20 15.94 -7.99
C ALA A 192 0.12 14.86 -9.06
N THR A 193 0.67 13.70 -8.80
CA THR A 193 0.46 12.51 -9.63
C THR A 193 -0.64 11.68 -9.00
N VAL A 194 -1.73 11.45 -9.70
CA VAL A 194 -2.87 10.68 -9.19
C VAL A 194 -3.11 9.47 -10.06
N TYR A 195 -3.04 8.28 -9.45
CA TYR A 195 -3.47 7.03 -10.06
C TYR A 195 -4.87 6.70 -9.58
N LEU A 196 -5.75 6.41 -10.51
CA LEU A 196 -7.13 6.01 -10.21
C LEU A 196 -7.32 4.53 -10.54
N ASN A 197 -7.90 3.79 -9.59
CA ASN A 197 -8.35 2.43 -9.81
C ASN A 197 -9.81 2.26 -9.36
N ILE A 198 -10.61 1.59 -10.16
CA ILE A 198 -12.00 1.27 -9.87
C ILE A 198 -12.20 -0.22 -10.13
N GLN A 199 -12.60 -0.96 -9.12
CA GLN A 199 -12.73 -2.41 -9.23
C GLN A 199 -13.89 -2.99 -8.42
N GLU A 200 -14.40 -4.13 -8.89
CA GLU A 200 -15.34 -4.93 -8.14
C GLU A 200 -14.65 -5.65 -6.98
N SER A 201 -15.34 -5.73 -5.84
CA SER A 201 -14.81 -6.34 -4.62
C SER A 201 -15.95 -6.87 -3.74
N SER A 202 -15.60 -7.56 -2.66
CA SER A 202 -16.56 -7.96 -1.62
C SER A 202 -16.99 -6.81 -0.69
N VAL A 203 -16.35 -5.65 -0.81
CA VAL A 203 -16.60 -4.47 0.04
C VAL A 203 -16.75 -3.19 -0.78
N ASN A 204 -17.59 -2.29 -0.31
CA ASN A 204 -17.67 -0.91 -0.80
C ASN A 204 -16.73 -0.05 0.02
N GLN A 205 -15.65 0.44 -0.59
CA GLN A 205 -14.62 1.20 0.11
C GLN A 205 -13.91 2.17 -0.83
N VAL A 206 -13.51 3.31 -0.30
CA VAL A 206 -12.57 4.22 -0.98
C VAL A 206 -11.28 4.23 -0.17
N THR A 207 -10.17 4.03 -0.83
CA THR A 207 -8.83 4.08 -0.22
C THR A 207 -8.00 5.13 -0.93
N LEU A 208 -7.40 6.02 -0.17
CA LEU A 208 -6.38 6.97 -0.61
C LEU A 208 -5.03 6.55 -0.03
N LEU A 209 -4.10 6.16 -0.88
CA LEU A 209 -2.70 5.99 -0.52
C LEU A 209 -1.94 7.24 -0.95
N THR A 210 -1.20 7.82 -0.03
CA THR A 210 -0.34 8.99 -0.26
C THR A 210 1.12 8.56 -0.19
N SER A 211 1.94 9.00 -1.14
CA SER A 211 3.39 8.79 -1.16
C SER A 211 4.12 10.10 -1.38
N ILE A 212 5.09 10.38 -0.51
CA ILE A 212 5.92 11.59 -0.52
C ILE A 212 7.36 11.15 -0.65
N SER A 213 8.04 11.58 -1.71
CA SER A 213 9.48 11.35 -1.86
C SER A 213 10.27 12.23 -0.87
N ILE A 214 11.25 11.62 -0.17
CA ILE A 214 12.11 12.25 0.84
C ILE A 214 13.58 12.10 0.47
#